data_86b460f2dfc14266b394c1fb8172e9e6
#
_entry.id   86b460f2dfc14266b394c1fb8172e9e6
#
_cell.length_a   1.000
_cell.length_b   1.000
_cell.length_c   1.000
_cell.angle_alpha   90.00
_cell.angle_beta   90.00
_cell.angle_gamma   90.00
#
_symmetry.space_group_name_H-M   'P 1'
#
loop_
_entity.id
_entity.type
_entity.pdbx_description
1 polymer ?
#
loop_
_entity_poly.entity_id
_entity_poly.type
_entity_poly.pdbx_seq_one_letter_code
_entity_poly.pdbx_strand_id
1 'polypeptide(L)'
;MIPASEDFDGTWPFAPHYCDAAGFRQHYIDEGAGRPVVLLHGQPTWGYIWRRFVAPLSATHRVVVPDHMGFGKSETPADRVYTLRTHVENLTVLIDSLDLRDITLVMQDWGGPIGIGYAVRHPERIHSLVLMNTVFGYGAAGRRDLPNPLETPWFRWIRDGMETGRTEAVLSQLGSCILSVMQIVGLERLDRVDPTFIRAYAAPFQTPTDCRGAIDFPLDLALGRIRDFVRQGAAGVPSLRDKPAIMIEGMLDRAIPAALAIADFKGIWPDAPVIEVPGAGHYIQEDAPEVVVPVLQGFLGMLG
;
A
#
# COMPACT_ATOMS: atom_id res chain seq x y z
N MET A 1 -15.40 -2.55 13.80
CA MET A 1 -13.94 -2.74 14.06
C MET A 1 -13.64 -4.21 14.29
N ILE A 2 -12.59 -4.75 13.70
CA ILE A 2 -12.16 -6.15 13.85
C ILE A 2 -11.67 -6.36 15.29
N PRO A 3 -12.12 -7.44 16.00
CA PRO A 3 -11.58 -7.76 17.31
C PRO A 3 -10.05 -7.94 17.29
N ALA A 4 -9.37 -7.49 18.34
CA ALA A 4 -7.92 -7.65 18.47
C ALA A 4 -7.47 -9.12 18.37
N SER A 5 -8.27 -10.04 18.93
CA SER A 5 -8.03 -11.48 18.95
C SER A 5 -8.41 -12.22 17.67
N GLU A 6 -9.02 -11.54 16.67
CA GLU A 6 -9.38 -12.19 15.40
C GLU A 6 -8.13 -12.56 14.61
N ASP A 7 -7.96 -13.84 14.31
CA ASP A 7 -6.81 -14.40 13.59
C ASP A 7 -7.16 -15.03 12.24
N PHE A 8 -8.44 -14.97 11.85
CA PHE A 8 -8.95 -15.50 10.59
C PHE A 8 -8.54 -16.97 10.36
N ASP A 9 -8.95 -17.83 11.28
CA ASP A 9 -8.65 -19.28 11.27
C ASP A 9 -7.14 -19.57 11.28
N GLY A 10 -6.36 -18.76 12.00
CA GLY A 10 -4.91 -18.89 12.11
C GLY A 10 -4.13 -18.37 10.90
N THR A 11 -4.78 -17.71 9.92
CA THR A 11 -4.08 -17.13 8.77
C THR A 11 -3.44 -15.77 9.08
N TRP A 12 -3.79 -15.15 10.23
CA TRP A 12 -3.23 -13.90 10.77
C TRP A 12 -2.82 -14.06 12.24
N PRO A 13 -1.83 -14.92 12.55
CA PRO A 13 -1.49 -15.31 13.93
C PRO A 13 -0.59 -14.30 14.66
N PHE A 14 -0.58 -13.04 14.24
CA PHE A 14 0.34 -12.02 14.75
C PHE A 14 -0.28 -11.25 15.90
N ALA A 15 0.55 -10.92 16.91
CA ALA A 15 0.12 -10.14 18.05
C ALA A 15 -0.23 -8.70 17.60
N PRO A 16 -1.43 -8.18 17.96
CA PRO A 16 -1.79 -6.81 17.62
C PRO A 16 -1.09 -5.82 18.55
N HIS A 17 -0.51 -4.78 17.98
CA HIS A 17 -0.01 -3.60 18.68
C HIS A 17 -0.82 -2.38 18.27
N TYR A 18 -0.83 -1.36 19.13
CA TYR A 18 -1.57 -0.13 18.88
C TYR A 18 -0.74 1.11 19.25
N CYS A 19 -0.86 2.16 18.43
CA CYS A 19 -0.25 3.45 18.67
C CYS A 19 -1.35 4.54 18.60
N ASP A 20 -1.50 5.31 19.67
CA ASP A 20 -2.50 6.38 19.77
C ASP A 20 -1.89 7.79 19.53
N ALA A 21 -0.60 7.84 19.23
CA ALA A 21 0.16 9.10 19.14
C ALA A 21 -0.34 10.04 18.03
N ALA A 22 -0.92 9.50 16.95
CA ALA A 22 -1.53 10.29 15.88
C ALA A 22 -2.97 10.80 16.22
N GLY A 23 -3.45 10.55 17.45
CA GLY A 23 -4.78 10.95 17.92
C GLY A 23 -5.93 10.07 17.43
N PHE A 24 -5.61 8.85 17.01
CA PHE A 24 -6.53 7.74 16.78
C PHE A 24 -5.77 6.43 17.07
N ARG A 25 -6.49 5.35 17.30
CA ARG A 25 -5.91 4.06 17.61
C ARG A 25 -5.46 3.36 16.32
N GLN A 26 -4.16 3.50 15.99
CA GLN A 26 -3.55 2.84 14.84
C GLN A 26 -3.05 1.46 15.20
N HIS A 27 -3.55 0.42 14.51
CA HIS A 27 -3.05 -0.95 14.61
C HIS A 27 -1.78 -1.13 13.80
N TYR A 28 -0.87 -1.96 14.32
CA TYR A 28 0.27 -2.51 13.60
C TYR A 28 0.66 -3.86 14.20
N ILE A 29 1.39 -4.66 13.43
CA ILE A 29 2.16 -5.80 13.95
C ILE A 29 3.65 -5.45 13.93
N ASP A 30 4.42 -6.09 14.82
CA ASP A 30 5.86 -5.86 15.02
C ASP A 30 6.52 -7.19 15.36
N GLU A 31 7.12 -7.84 14.36
CA GLU A 31 7.63 -9.19 14.45
C GLU A 31 9.12 -9.26 14.10
N GLY A 32 9.85 -10.11 14.81
CA GLY A 32 11.29 -10.31 14.58
C GLY A 32 12.16 -9.24 15.20
N ALA A 33 13.41 -9.14 14.74
CA ALA A 33 14.42 -8.20 15.24
C ALA A 33 15.44 -7.86 14.14
N GLY A 34 16.19 -6.78 14.32
CA GLY A 34 17.19 -6.31 13.37
C GLY A 34 16.76 -5.06 12.61
N ARG A 35 17.27 -4.89 11.36
CA ARG A 35 16.92 -3.73 10.53
C ARG A 35 15.42 -3.72 10.20
N PRO A 36 14.74 -2.58 10.37
CA PRO A 36 13.29 -2.53 10.15
C PRO A 36 12.91 -2.59 8.67
N VAL A 37 11.92 -3.43 8.39
CA VAL A 37 11.19 -3.53 7.12
C VAL A 37 9.74 -3.14 7.41
N VAL A 38 9.28 -2.04 6.81
CA VAL A 38 7.92 -1.53 6.98
C VAL A 38 7.12 -1.87 5.73
N LEU A 39 6.05 -2.66 5.89
CA LEU A 39 5.21 -3.13 4.79
C LEU A 39 3.92 -2.30 4.73
N LEU A 40 3.76 -1.50 3.68
CA LEU A 40 2.64 -0.57 3.51
C LEU A 40 1.65 -1.10 2.49
N HIS A 41 0.42 -1.33 2.94
CA HIS A 41 -0.71 -1.79 2.11
C HIS A 41 -1.39 -0.64 1.36
N GLY A 42 -2.26 -1.00 0.41
CA GLY A 42 -3.10 -0.07 -0.32
C GLY A 42 -4.60 -0.28 -0.11
N GLN A 43 -5.40 0.17 -1.07
CA GLN A 43 -6.86 0.14 -1.06
C GLN A 43 -7.37 -1.00 -1.98
N PRO A 44 -8.41 -1.76 -1.59
CA PRO A 44 -9.13 -1.76 -0.32
C PRO A 44 -8.61 -2.83 0.65
N THR A 45 -7.31 -3.03 0.69
CA THR A 45 -6.66 -4.04 1.52
C THR A 45 -6.25 -3.47 2.89
N TRP A 46 -5.64 -4.30 3.72
CA TRP A 46 -5.06 -3.94 5.00
C TRP A 46 -3.85 -4.84 5.29
N GLY A 47 -3.23 -4.74 6.44
CA GLY A 47 -2.04 -5.51 6.78
C GLY A 47 -2.10 -7.00 6.46
N TYR A 48 -3.30 -7.59 6.42
CA TYR A 48 -3.54 -8.99 6.04
C TYR A 48 -2.96 -9.39 4.67
N ILE A 49 -2.83 -8.45 3.74
CA ILE A 49 -2.21 -8.73 2.43
C ILE A 49 -0.76 -9.19 2.56
N TRP A 50 -0.09 -8.81 3.66
CA TRP A 50 1.29 -9.15 3.95
C TRP A 50 1.46 -10.44 4.77
N ARG A 51 0.37 -11.16 5.11
CA ARG A 51 0.42 -12.33 6.01
C ARG A 51 1.44 -13.41 5.62
N ARG A 52 1.66 -13.59 4.31
CA ARG A 52 2.63 -14.57 3.80
C ARG A 52 4.08 -14.07 3.79
N PHE A 53 4.28 -12.78 4.04
CA PHE A 53 5.58 -12.10 4.05
C PHE A 53 6.17 -12.00 5.45
N VAL A 54 5.32 -11.84 6.46
CA VAL A 54 5.77 -11.53 7.82
C VAL A 54 6.71 -12.60 8.36
N ALA A 55 6.29 -13.86 8.41
CA ALA A 55 7.10 -14.94 8.96
C ALA A 55 8.44 -15.16 8.22
N PRO A 56 8.49 -15.18 6.87
CA PRO A 56 9.77 -15.29 6.16
C PRO A 56 10.72 -14.12 6.38
N LEU A 57 10.21 -12.90 6.51
CA LEU A 57 11.03 -11.70 6.67
C LEU A 57 11.46 -11.49 8.13
N SER A 58 10.59 -11.82 9.09
CA SER A 58 10.89 -11.66 10.53
C SER A 58 11.96 -12.63 11.03
N ALA A 59 12.31 -13.64 10.24
CA ALA A 59 13.45 -14.50 10.54
C ALA A 59 14.80 -13.76 10.58
N THR A 60 14.93 -12.62 9.89
CA THR A 60 16.19 -11.87 9.75
C THR A 60 16.03 -10.36 9.97
N HIS A 61 14.80 -9.83 9.99
CA HIS A 61 14.50 -8.41 10.08
C HIS A 61 13.41 -8.14 11.10
N ARG A 62 13.33 -6.90 11.59
CA ARG A 62 12.15 -6.42 12.33
C ARG A 62 11.10 -5.99 11.31
N VAL A 63 9.98 -6.70 11.26
CA VAL A 63 8.91 -6.48 10.30
C VAL A 63 7.77 -5.72 10.96
N VAL A 64 7.49 -4.52 10.49
CA VAL A 64 6.39 -3.67 10.98
C VAL A 64 5.34 -3.53 9.87
N VAL A 65 4.10 -3.90 10.18
CA VAL A 65 2.97 -3.82 9.22
C VAL A 65 1.86 -2.97 9.83
N PRO A 66 1.81 -1.67 9.55
CA PRO A 66 0.72 -0.83 10.02
C PRO A 66 -0.53 -1.00 9.15
N ASP A 67 -1.69 -0.90 9.79
CA ASP A 67 -2.94 -0.61 9.10
C ASP A 67 -3.10 0.91 9.00
N HIS A 68 -3.40 1.40 7.80
CA HIS A 68 -3.71 2.82 7.63
C HIS A 68 -5.01 3.19 8.36
N MET A 69 -5.16 4.47 8.72
CA MET A 69 -6.39 4.99 9.30
C MET A 69 -7.59 4.66 8.40
N GLY A 70 -8.63 4.03 8.95
CA GLY A 70 -9.80 3.59 8.21
C GLY A 70 -9.68 2.22 7.54
N PHE A 71 -8.62 1.45 7.88
CA PHE A 71 -8.39 0.11 7.34
C PHE A 71 -8.02 -0.88 8.44
N GLY A 72 -8.26 -2.17 8.17
CA GLY A 72 -7.84 -3.27 9.03
C GLY A 72 -8.40 -3.16 10.45
N LYS A 73 -7.50 -3.30 11.43
CA LYS A 73 -7.81 -3.18 12.87
C LYS A 73 -7.61 -1.75 13.40
N SER A 74 -7.21 -0.78 12.53
CA SER A 74 -7.14 0.63 12.89
C SER A 74 -8.52 1.28 12.98
N GLU A 75 -8.64 2.34 13.77
CA GLU A 75 -9.87 3.12 13.86
C GLU A 75 -10.22 3.83 12.55
N THR A 76 -11.53 4.09 12.38
CA THR A 76 -12.10 4.91 11.32
C THR A 76 -12.76 6.16 11.91
N PRO A 77 -11.99 7.15 12.40
CA PRO A 77 -12.53 8.34 13.05
C PRO A 77 -13.41 9.15 12.07
N ALA A 78 -14.62 9.50 12.51
CA ALA A 78 -15.58 10.24 11.69
C ALA A 78 -15.23 11.73 11.53
N ASP A 79 -14.44 12.29 12.44
CA ASP A 79 -14.01 13.69 12.51
C ASP A 79 -12.67 13.97 11.84
N ARG A 80 -12.07 12.96 11.19
CA ARG A 80 -10.77 13.07 10.50
C ARG A 80 -10.92 13.20 8.99
N VAL A 81 -9.93 13.81 8.37
CA VAL A 81 -9.82 13.94 6.92
C VAL A 81 -8.87 12.86 6.40
N TYR A 82 -9.33 12.10 5.40
CA TYR A 82 -8.61 10.96 4.83
C TYR A 82 -7.90 11.38 3.54
N THR A 83 -6.85 12.20 3.66
CA THR A 83 -6.02 12.63 2.53
C THR A 83 -4.67 11.95 2.55
N LEU A 84 -3.97 11.96 1.41
CA LEU A 84 -2.58 11.48 1.33
C LEU A 84 -1.70 12.16 2.39
N ARG A 85 -1.85 13.48 2.59
CA ARG A 85 -1.13 14.22 3.65
C ARG A 85 -1.35 13.60 5.02
N THR A 86 -2.61 13.39 5.39
CA THR A 86 -2.98 12.84 6.71
C THR A 86 -2.37 11.45 6.92
N HIS A 87 -2.40 10.59 5.89
CA HIS A 87 -1.82 9.25 5.98
C HIS A 87 -0.29 9.27 6.10
N VAL A 88 0.39 10.20 5.42
CA VAL A 88 1.84 10.39 5.56
C VAL A 88 2.18 10.91 6.95
N GLU A 89 1.41 11.86 7.48
CA GLU A 89 1.59 12.39 8.84
C GLU A 89 1.37 11.28 9.89
N ASN A 90 0.34 10.44 9.73
CA ASN A 90 0.09 9.30 10.61
C ASN A 90 1.24 8.27 10.57
N LEU A 91 1.76 7.96 9.39
CA LEU A 91 2.93 7.09 9.23
C LEU A 91 4.17 7.70 9.90
N THR A 92 4.38 9.00 9.76
CA THR A 92 5.50 9.71 10.41
C THR A 92 5.42 9.56 11.93
N VAL A 93 4.25 9.79 12.51
CA VAL A 93 4.05 9.66 13.96
C VAL A 93 4.30 8.22 14.43
N LEU A 94 3.85 7.21 13.67
CA LEU A 94 4.11 5.81 14.02
C LEU A 94 5.60 5.47 13.98
N ILE A 95 6.30 5.85 12.90
CA ILE A 95 7.74 5.60 12.74
C ILE A 95 8.54 6.28 13.85
N ASP A 96 8.17 7.51 14.22
CA ASP A 96 8.82 8.24 15.31
C ASP A 96 8.52 7.59 16.68
N SER A 97 7.30 7.15 16.91
CA SER A 97 6.90 6.47 18.17
C SER A 97 7.63 5.15 18.38
N LEU A 98 8.00 4.47 17.30
CA LEU A 98 8.75 3.20 17.31
C LEU A 98 10.27 3.42 17.18
N ASP A 99 10.73 4.67 17.05
CA ASP A 99 12.10 5.10 16.76
C ASP A 99 12.75 4.27 15.63
N LEU A 100 12.00 4.04 14.54
CA LEU A 100 12.53 3.28 13.42
C LEU A 100 13.54 4.12 12.63
N ARG A 101 14.68 3.53 12.34
CA ARG A 101 15.79 4.12 11.56
C ARG A 101 16.32 3.09 10.59
N ASP A 102 16.95 3.55 9.52
CA ASP A 102 17.56 2.68 8.52
C ASP A 102 16.53 1.72 7.89
N ILE A 103 15.38 2.27 7.51
CA ILE A 103 14.15 1.56 7.16
C ILE A 103 14.20 1.10 5.71
N THR A 104 13.85 -0.16 5.45
CA THR A 104 13.39 -0.59 4.13
C THR A 104 11.88 -0.41 4.05
N LEU A 105 11.40 0.43 3.13
CA LEU A 105 9.99 0.57 2.83
C LEU A 105 9.59 -0.40 1.71
N VAL A 106 8.63 -1.28 1.98
CA VAL A 106 8.00 -2.16 0.98
C VAL A 106 6.57 -1.69 0.77
N MET A 107 6.25 -1.27 -0.43
CA MET A 107 5.07 -0.47 -0.71
C MET A 107 4.25 -1.05 -1.86
N GLN A 108 2.94 -1.12 -1.69
CA GLN A 108 2.01 -1.54 -2.75
C GLN A 108 0.84 -0.56 -2.83
N ASP A 109 0.35 -0.25 -4.03
CA ASP A 109 -0.79 0.63 -4.29
C ASP A 109 -0.66 1.97 -3.54
N TRP A 110 -1.63 2.38 -2.71
CA TRP A 110 -1.56 3.59 -1.88
C TRP A 110 -0.43 3.57 -0.85
N GLY A 111 0.08 2.40 -0.47
CA GLY A 111 1.30 2.29 0.31
C GLY A 111 2.49 2.99 -0.36
N GLY A 112 2.53 3.05 -1.70
CA GLY A 112 3.52 3.79 -2.47
C GLY A 112 3.47 5.30 -2.22
N PRO A 113 2.41 6.02 -2.60
CA PRO A 113 2.27 7.44 -2.34
C PRO A 113 2.47 7.83 -0.86
N ILE A 114 2.02 6.99 0.09
CA ILE A 114 2.21 7.22 1.53
C ILE A 114 3.67 7.06 1.92
N GLY A 115 4.30 5.93 1.57
CA GLY A 115 5.69 5.64 1.91
C GLY A 115 6.68 6.59 1.22
N ILE A 116 6.44 6.92 -0.05
CA ILE A 116 7.24 7.90 -0.79
C ILE A 116 7.04 9.31 -0.22
N GLY A 117 5.80 9.66 0.13
CA GLY A 117 5.49 10.92 0.80
C GLY A 117 6.26 11.10 2.12
N TYR A 118 6.46 10.01 2.86
CA TYR A 118 7.34 9.96 4.02
C TYR A 118 8.82 10.04 3.61
N ALA A 119 9.27 9.17 2.70
CA ALA A 119 10.68 9.02 2.34
C ALA A 119 11.31 10.32 1.79
N VAL A 120 10.58 11.08 0.97
CA VAL A 120 11.09 12.37 0.43
C VAL A 120 11.21 13.46 1.50
N ARG A 121 10.56 13.29 2.67
CA ARG A 121 10.62 14.24 3.80
C ARG A 121 11.61 13.80 4.87
N HIS A 122 11.92 12.51 4.92
CA HIS A 122 12.80 11.88 5.91
C HIS A 122 13.81 10.93 5.25
N PRO A 123 14.56 11.39 4.21
CA PRO A 123 15.46 10.51 3.46
C PRO A 123 16.58 9.91 4.32
N GLU A 124 16.92 10.56 5.43
CA GLU A 124 17.92 10.09 6.41
C GLU A 124 17.45 8.85 7.18
N ARG A 125 16.16 8.61 7.25
CA ARG A 125 15.57 7.41 7.89
C ARG A 125 15.52 6.20 6.96
N ILE A 126 15.68 6.42 5.65
CA ILE A 126 15.48 5.39 4.62
C ILE A 126 16.79 4.69 4.30
N HIS A 127 16.76 3.37 4.38
CA HIS A 127 17.82 2.49 3.89
C HIS A 127 17.61 2.12 2.42
N SER A 128 16.44 1.56 2.09
CA SER A 128 16.12 1.09 0.75
C SER A 128 14.61 1.13 0.48
N LEU A 129 14.23 0.97 -0.80
CA LEU A 129 12.84 1.05 -1.23
C LEU A 129 12.49 -0.14 -2.14
N VAL A 130 11.32 -0.72 -1.89
CA VAL A 130 10.72 -1.76 -2.72
C VAL A 130 9.35 -1.28 -3.17
N LEU A 131 9.14 -1.18 -4.47
CA LEU A 131 7.87 -0.78 -5.07
C LEU A 131 7.20 -2.00 -5.72
N MET A 132 5.91 -2.18 -5.46
CA MET A 132 5.12 -3.29 -5.98
C MET A 132 3.76 -2.76 -6.44
N ASN A 133 3.47 -2.84 -7.74
CA ASN A 133 2.19 -2.38 -8.30
C ASN A 133 1.77 -1.01 -7.73
N THR A 134 2.68 -0.05 -7.84
CA THR A 134 2.53 1.33 -7.36
C THR A 134 3.42 2.28 -8.16
N VAL A 135 3.28 3.57 -7.92
CA VAL A 135 4.11 4.61 -8.54
C VAL A 135 4.94 5.34 -7.49
N PHE A 136 6.13 5.76 -7.88
CA PHE A 136 6.94 6.71 -7.13
C PHE A 136 6.36 8.12 -7.20
N GLY A 137 5.79 8.46 -8.36
CA GLY A 137 5.04 9.69 -8.56
C GLY A 137 5.86 10.90 -9.01
N TYR A 138 7.16 10.75 -9.24
CA TYR A 138 8.05 11.82 -9.68
C TYR A 138 8.87 11.46 -10.93
N GLY A 139 9.09 10.18 -11.21
CA GLY A 139 9.99 9.73 -12.28
C GLY A 139 9.40 9.88 -13.68
N ALA A 140 8.06 9.76 -13.80
CA ALA A 140 7.34 9.94 -15.05
C ALA A 140 6.84 11.38 -15.26
N ALA A 141 7.25 12.33 -14.42
CA ALA A 141 6.78 13.70 -14.48
C ALA A 141 7.03 14.33 -15.87
N GLY A 142 5.96 14.84 -16.49
CA GLY A 142 6.02 15.45 -17.82
C GLY A 142 5.99 14.46 -19.01
N ARG A 143 6.02 13.16 -18.80
CA ARG A 143 5.91 12.14 -19.84
C ARG A 143 4.46 12.04 -20.32
N ARG A 144 4.22 12.40 -21.59
CA ARG A 144 2.88 12.36 -22.22
C ARG A 144 2.68 11.10 -23.08
N ASP A 145 3.73 10.35 -23.29
CA ASP A 145 3.76 9.09 -24.05
C ASP A 145 3.36 7.88 -23.20
N LEU A 146 3.22 8.05 -21.88
CA LEU A 146 2.84 6.99 -20.96
C LEU A 146 1.32 6.94 -20.74
N PRO A 147 0.77 5.77 -20.41
CA PRO A 147 -0.63 5.63 -20.04
C PRO A 147 -0.99 6.56 -18.87
N ASN A 148 -2.16 7.22 -18.97
CA ASN A 148 -2.68 8.01 -17.88
C ASN A 148 -3.47 7.10 -16.92
N PRO A 149 -3.09 6.96 -15.65
CA PRO A 149 -3.82 6.09 -14.70
C PRO A 149 -5.28 6.53 -14.53
N LEU A 150 -5.57 7.83 -14.65
CA LEU A 150 -6.94 8.35 -14.56
C LEU A 150 -7.84 7.92 -15.72
N GLU A 151 -7.27 7.34 -16.78
CA GLU A 151 -8.00 6.81 -17.95
C GLU A 151 -8.18 5.29 -17.88
N THR A 152 -7.72 4.62 -16.82
CA THR A 152 -8.03 3.20 -16.60
C THR A 152 -9.52 3.00 -16.30
N PRO A 153 -10.06 1.80 -16.54
CA PRO A 153 -11.47 1.51 -16.23
C PRO A 153 -11.85 1.83 -14.78
N TRP A 154 -10.95 1.55 -13.82
CA TRP A 154 -11.14 1.85 -12.41
C TRP A 154 -11.33 3.34 -12.15
N PHE A 155 -10.39 4.19 -12.57
CA PHE A 155 -10.48 5.63 -12.31
C PHE A 155 -11.53 6.34 -13.15
N ARG A 156 -11.84 5.86 -14.36
CA ARG A 156 -13.02 6.33 -15.09
C ARG A 156 -14.31 6.05 -14.33
N TRP A 157 -14.48 4.83 -13.82
CA TRP A 157 -15.65 4.47 -13.04
C TRP A 157 -15.77 5.33 -11.76
N ILE A 158 -14.66 5.60 -11.06
CA ILE A 158 -14.62 6.51 -9.91
C ILE A 158 -15.10 7.90 -10.32
N ARG A 159 -14.49 8.50 -11.34
CA ARG A 159 -14.82 9.85 -11.81
C ARG A 159 -16.28 9.97 -12.26
N ASP A 160 -16.72 9.07 -13.11
CA ASP A 160 -18.08 9.10 -13.67
C ASP A 160 -19.16 8.80 -12.63
N GLY A 161 -18.80 8.10 -11.56
CA GLY A 161 -19.69 7.79 -10.44
C GLY A 161 -19.78 8.89 -9.39
N MET A 162 -18.81 9.82 -9.34
CA MET A 162 -18.78 10.89 -8.33
C MET A 162 -19.98 11.85 -8.46
N GLU A 163 -20.27 12.31 -9.69
CA GLU A 163 -21.36 13.26 -9.95
C GLU A 163 -22.74 12.68 -9.62
N THR A 164 -22.89 11.36 -9.71
CA THR A 164 -24.15 10.65 -9.46
C THR A 164 -24.26 10.05 -8.05
N GLY A 165 -23.21 10.15 -7.22
CA GLY A 165 -23.13 9.48 -5.92
C GLY A 165 -22.94 7.95 -6.02
N ARG A 166 -22.80 7.39 -7.23
CA ARG A 166 -22.69 5.94 -7.45
C ARG A 166 -21.40 5.36 -6.86
N THR A 167 -20.27 6.08 -6.97
CA THR A 167 -18.99 5.65 -6.41
C THR A 167 -19.12 5.45 -4.90
N GLU A 168 -19.64 6.43 -4.18
CA GLU A 168 -19.86 6.34 -2.75
C GLU A 168 -20.85 5.23 -2.39
N ALA A 169 -21.98 5.14 -3.11
CA ALA A 169 -23.00 4.11 -2.88
C ALA A 169 -22.46 2.68 -3.01
N VAL A 170 -21.54 2.42 -3.95
CA VAL A 170 -20.92 1.09 -4.12
C VAL A 170 -19.80 0.88 -3.11
N LEU A 171 -18.87 1.83 -2.96
CA LEU A 171 -17.73 1.66 -2.06
C LEU A 171 -18.14 1.64 -0.58
N SER A 172 -19.28 2.23 -0.22
CA SER A 172 -19.85 2.09 1.13
C SER A 172 -20.39 0.69 1.44
N GLN A 173 -20.39 -0.23 0.47
CA GLN A 173 -20.82 -1.63 0.60
C GLN A 173 -19.65 -2.62 0.45
N LEU A 174 -18.41 -2.18 0.67
CA LEU A 174 -17.21 -3.02 0.48
C LEU A 174 -17.27 -4.33 1.25
N GLY A 175 -17.87 -4.37 2.44
CA GLY A 175 -18.06 -5.62 3.18
C GLY A 175 -18.79 -6.72 2.40
N SER A 176 -19.63 -6.37 1.45
CA SER A 176 -20.36 -7.32 0.60
C SER A 176 -19.83 -7.43 -0.82
N CYS A 177 -19.03 -6.48 -1.32
CA CYS A 177 -18.53 -6.47 -2.69
C CYS A 177 -17.01 -6.48 -2.82
N ILE A 178 -16.28 -6.72 -1.72
CA ILE A 178 -14.82 -6.63 -1.67
C ILE A 178 -14.14 -7.46 -2.78
N LEU A 179 -14.55 -8.72 -2.95
CA LEU A 179 -13.97 -9.60 -3.97
C LEU A 179 -14.21 -9.05 -5.38
N SER A 180 -15.39 -8.52 -5.66
CA SER A 180 -15.70 -7.92 -6.97
C SER A 180 -14.82 -6.71 -7.26
N VAL A 181 -14.59 -5.84 -6.26
CA VAL A 181 -13.68 -4.71 -6.40
C VAL A 181 -12.25 -5.18 -6.63
N MET A 182 -11.76 -6.15 -5.85
CA MET A 182 -10.41 -6.71 -6.04
C MET A 182 -10.25 -7.33 -7.45
N GLN A 183 -11.26 -8.05 -7.95
CA GLN A 183 -11.23 -8.61 -9.31
C GLN A 183 -11.19 -7.53 -10.40
N ILE A 184 -11.94 -6.44 -10.25
CA ILE A 184 -11.94 -5.33 -11.21
C ILE A 184 -10.56 -4.66 -11.24
N VAL A 185 -9.93 -4.48 -10.09
CA VAL A 185 -8.64 -3.82 -9.94
C VAL A 185 -7.48 -4.71 -10.39
N GLY A 186 -7.56 -6.02 -10.18
CA GLY A 186 -6.52 -6.96 -10.67
C GLY A 186 -6.15 -8.06 -9.68
N LEU A 187 -7.13 -8.84 -9.20
CA LEU A 187 -6.88 -10.12 -8.53
C LEU A 187 -7.01 -11.24 -9.57
N GLU A 188 -5.93 -11.95 -9.85
CA GLU A 188 -5.86 -12.96 -10.92
C GLU A 188 -6.04 -14.40 -10.37
N ARG A 189 -5.50 -14.70 -9.19
CA ARG A 189 -5.49 -16.06 -8.63
C ARG A 189 -6.75 -16.36 -7.81
N LEU A 190 -7.88 -16.48 -8.50
CA LEU A 190 -9.18 -16.79 -7.89
C LEU A 190 -9.23 -18.21 -7.30
N ASP A 191 -8.36 -19.12 -7.74
CA ASP A 191 -8.17 -20.44 -7.16
C ASP A 191 -7.64 -20.41 -5.71
N ARG A 192 -7.13 -19.26 -5.25
CA ARG A 192 -6.66 -19.04 -3.87
C ARG A 192 -7.71 -18.37 -2.97
N VAL A 193 -8.86 -18.02 -3.53
CA VAL A 193 -9.95 -17.38 -2.79
C VAL A 193 -10.80 -18.43 -2.10
N ASP A 194 -10.79 -18.40 -0.78
CA ASP A 194 -11.63 -19.22 0.09
C ASP A 194 -12.54 -18.36 0.98
N PRO A 195 -13.46 -18.93 1.76
CA PRO A 195 -14.32 -18.16 2.66
C PRO A 195 -13.55 -17.32 3.69
N THR A 196 -12.40 -17.78 4.16
CA THR A 196 -11.55 -17.04 5.11
C THR A 196 -10.92 -15.83 4.46
N PHE A 197 -10.43 -15.96 3.21
CA PHE A 197 -9.95 -14.84 2.42
C PHE A 197 -11.00 -13.73 2.29
N ILE A 198 -12.23 -14.09 1.86
CA ILE A 198 -13.32 -13.13 1.68
C ILE A 198 -13.67 -12.46 3.01
N ARG A 199 -13.80 -13.25 4.09
CA ARG A 199 -14.09 -12.73 5.43
C ARG A 199 -13.03 -11.77 5.92
N ALA A 200 -11.74 -12.08 5.72
CA ALA A 200 -10.64 -11.26 6.18
C ALA A 200 -10.57 -9.90 5.46
N TYR A 201 -10.77 -9.89 4.14
CA TYR A 201 -10.78 -8.63 3.38
C TYR A 201 -12.06 -7.81 3.57
N ALA A 202 -13.20 -8.45 3.83
CA ALA A 202 -14.47 -7.78 4.12
C ALA A 202 -14.56 -7.22 5.55
N ALA A 203 -13.79 -7.79 6.48
CA ALA A 203 -13.93 -7.52 7.92
C ALA A 203 -13.77 -6.04 8.33
N PRO A 204 -12.88 -5.22 7.72
CA PRO A 204 -12.78 -3.80 8.05
C PRO A 204 -14.01 -2.97 7.68
N PHE A 205 -14.85 -3.43 6.73
CA PHE A 205 -15.84 -2.65 6.01
C PHE A 205 -17.28 -3.07 6.33
N GLN A 206 -17.64 -3.10 7.63
CA GLN A 206 -18.93 -3.63 8.08
C GLN A 206 -20.08 -2.65 7.97
N THR A 207 -19.79 -1.35 7.98
CA THR A 207 -20.78 -0.27 7.83
C THR A 207 -20.29 0.75 6.79
N PRO A 208 -21.19 1.58 6.23
CA PRO A 208 -20.77 2.65 5.32
C PRO A 208 -19.70 3.58 5.90
N THR A 209 -19.76 3.87 7.20
CA THR A 209 -18.76 4.71 7.88
C THR A 209 -17.38 4.04 7.90
N ASP A 210 -17.31 2.73 8.06
CA ASP A 210 -16.06 1.98 8.04
C ASP A 210 -15.38 1.97 6.66
N CYS A 211 -16.13 2.26 5.58
CA CYS A 211 -15.61 2.30 4.22
C CYS A 211 -14.94 3.63 3.85
N ARG A 212 -14.96 4.62 4.75
CA ARG A 212 -14.54 6.01 4.44
C ARG A 212 -13.11 6.09 3.90
N GLY A 213 -12.15 5.39 4.49
CA GLY A 213 -10.77 5.36 3.99
C GLY A 213 -10.68 4.87 2.55
N ALA A 214 -11.40 3.78 2.25
CA ALA A 214 -11.43 3.19 0.92
C ALA A 214 -12.17 4.05 -0.12
N ILE A 215 -13.09 4.91 0.29
CA ILE A 215 -13.76 5.88 -0.60
C ILE A 215 -12.85 7.07 -0.86
N ASP A 216 -12.22 7.62 0.18
CA ASP A 216 -11.46 8.86 0.07
C ASP A 216 -10.14 8.71 -0.70
N PHE A 217 -9.45 7.56 -0.64
CA PHE A 217 -8.22 7.34 -1.39
C PHE A 217 -8.37 7.57 -2.91
N PRO A 218 -9.24 6.84 -3.63
CA PRO A 218 -9.37 7.06 -5.07
C PRO A 218 -9.91 8.46 -5.39
N LEU A 219 -10.73 9.05 -4.53
CA LEU A 219 -11.23 10.41 -4.69
C LEU A 219 -10.12 11.47 -4.53
N ASP A 220 -9.17 11.27 -3.63
CA ASP A 220 -8.07 12.19 -3.41
C ASP A 220 -7.20 12.34 -4.67
N LEU A 221 -6.96 11.21 -5.38
CA LEU A 221 -6.29 11.21 -6.68
C LEU A 221 -7.19 11.79 -7.80
N ALA A 222 -8.42 11.31 -7.94
CA ALA A 222 -9.33 11.70 -9.01
C ALA A 222 -9.65 13.20 -8.97
N LEU A 223 -9.77 13.80 -7.79
CA LEU A 223 -9.98 15.23 -7.56
C LEU A 223 -8.67 16.04 -7.59
N GLY A 224 -7.52 15.39 -7.72
CA GLY A 224 -6.22 16.04 -7.76
C GLY A 224 -5.79 16.71 -6.45
N ARG A 225 -6.40 16.34 -5.32
CA ARG A 225 -6.10 16.90 -3.98
C ARG A 225 -4.67 16.61 -3.55
N ILE A 226 -4.07 15.50 -4.02
CA ILE A 226 -2.70 15.09 -3.71
C ILE A 226 -1.63 16.02 -4.32
N ARG A 227 -1.96 16.79 -5.38
CA ARG A 227 -0.98 17.48 -6.24
C ARG A 227 -0.04 18.41 -5.48
N ASP A 228 -0.60 19.25 -4.60
CA ASP A 228 0.20 20.24 -3.88
C ASP A 228 1.10 19.57 -2.83
N PHE A 229 0.60 18.53 -2.17
CA PHE A 229 1.37 17.78 -1.21
C PHE A 229 2.53 17.02 -1.87
N VAL A 230 2.28 16.37 -3.02
CA VAL A 230 3.32 15.72 -3.82
C VAL A 230 4.35 16.76 -4.27
N ARG A 231 3.94 17.88 -4.86
CA ARG A 231 4.85 18.95 -5.31
C ARG A 231 5.77 19.45 -4.20
N GLN A 232 5.26 19.61 -2.98
CA GLN A 232 6.04 20.02 -1.81
C GLN A 232 7.14 19.01 -1.45
N GLY A 233 6.94 17.72 -1.71
CA GLY A 233 7.93 16.66 -1.47
C GLY A 233 9.05 16.58 -2.51
N ALA A 234 8.90 17.23 -3.67
CA ALA A 234 9.82 17.09 -4.80
C ALA A 234 11.29 17.44 -4.47
N ALA A 235 11.51 18.35 -3.52
CA ALA A 235 12.87 18.73 -3.07
C ALA A 235 13.66 17.58 -2.43
N GLY A 236 12.97 16.57 -1.86
CA GLY A 236 13.62 15.40 -1.23
C GLY A 236 13.97 14.26 -2.21
N VAL A 237 13.43 14.30 -3.44
CA VAL A 237 13.66 13.24 -4.44
C VAL A 237 15.15 12.98 -4.73
N PRO A 238 16.01 14.01 -4.90
CA PRO A 238 17.44 13.78 -5.14
C PRO A 238 18.12 12.92 -4.06
N SER A 239 17.73 13.07 -2.79
CA SER A 239 18.30 12.32 -1.67
C SER A 239 17.94 10.82 -1.65
N LEU A 240 16.97 10.41 -2.47
CA LEU A 240 16.57 9.00 -2.60
C LEU A 240 17.24 8.30 -3.78
N ARG A 241 17.85 9.01 -4.72
CA ARG A 241 18.41 8.43 -5.95
C ARG A 241 19.53 7.42 -5.69
N ASP A 242 20.32 7.67 -4.65
CA ASP A 242 21.44 6.81 -4.26
C ASP A 242 21.02 5.68 -3.29
N LYS A 243 19.75 5.64 -2.90
CA LYS A 243 19.23 4.55 -2.06
C LYS A 243 19.02 3.30 -2.91
N PRO A 244 19.41 2.11 -2.41
CA PRO A 244 19.05 0.87 -3.09
C PRO A 244 17.54 0.75 -3.31
N ALA A 245 17.15 0.39 -4.51
CA ALA A 245 15.75 0.24 -4.84
C ALA A 245 15.53 -0.96 -5.77
N ILE A 246 14.35 -1.57 -5.68
CA ILE A 246 13.87 -2.63 -6.57
C ILE A 246 12.38 -2.42 -6.83
N MET A 247 11.94 -2.75 -8.04
CA MET A 247 10.52 -2.87 -8.36
C MET A 247 10.18 -4.33 -8.64
N ILE A 248 9.03 -4.79 -8.14
CA ILE A 248 8.45 -6.09 -8.44
C ILE A 248 7.03 -5.81 -8.96
N GLU A 249 6.79 -6.06 -10.23
CA GLU A 249 5.60 -5.56 -10.93
C GLU A 249 4.75 -6.70 -11.48
N GLY A 250 3.50 -6.78 -11.06
CA GLY A 250 2.48 -7.65 -11.65
C GLY A 250 1.97 -7.04 -12.96
N MET A 251 2.18 -7.74 -14.08
CA MET A 251 1.99 -7.18 -15.42
C MET A 251 0.52 -7.09 -15.86
N LEU A 252 -0.42 -7.67 -15.09
CA LEU A 252 -1.85 -7.66 -15.38
C LEU A 252 -2.63 -6.62 -14.55
N ASP A 253 -1.94 -5.65 -13.97
CA ASP A 253 -2.56 -4.58 -13.18
C ASP A 253 -3.52 -3.75 -14.03
N ARG A 254 -4.77 -3.63 -13.56
CA ARG A 254 -5.83 -2.87 -14.24
C ARG A 254 -6.11 -1.49 -13.63
N ALA A 255 -5.49 -1.19 -12.49
CA ALA A 255 -5.57 0.12 -11.84
C ALA A 255 -4.38 1.00 -12.21
N ILE A 256 -3.17 0.45 -12.13
CA ILE A 256 -1.92 1.15 -12.40
C ILE A 256 -1.24 0.44 -13.59
N PRO A 257 -1.24 1.03 -14.80
CA PRO A 257 -0.60 0.40 -15.94
C PRO A 257 0.89 0.12 -15.68
N ALA A 258 1.34 -1.13 -15.82
CA ALA A 258 2.72 -1.54 -15.54
C ALA A 258 3.75 -0.68 -16.32
N ALA A 259 3.46 -0.33 -17.57
CA ALA A 259 4.34 0.54 -18.36
C ALA A 259 4.55 1.93 -17.73
N LEU A 260 3.52 2.48 -17.06
CA LEU A 260 3.63 3.73 -16.32
C LEU A 260 4.47 3.54 -15.06
N ALA A 261 4.15 2.51 -14.26
CA ALA A 261 4.84 2.25 -12.99
C ALA A 261 6.34 2.01 -13.21
N ILE A 262 6.70 1.17 -14.19
CA ILE A 262 8.09 0.88 -14.56
C ILE A 262 8.81 2.14 -15.06
N ALA A 263 8.18 2.92 -15.93
CA ALA A 263 8.79 4.15 -16.45
C ALA A 263 8.98 5.21 -15.36
N ASP A 264 8.05 5.33 -14.43
CA ASP A 264 8.15 6.21 -13.27
C ASP A 264 9.29 5.78 -12.34
N PHE A 265 9.39 4.49 -12.02
CA PHE A 265 10.49 3.93 -11.24
C PHE A 265 11.85 4.16 -11.91
N LYS A 266 11.98 3.81 -13.19
CA LYS A 266 13.22 3.97 -13.97
C LYS A 266 13.62 5.44 -14.19
N GLY A 267 12.70 6.38 -14.11
CA GLY A 267 12.97 7.81 -14.13
C GLY A 267 13.76 8.31 -12.92
N ILE A 268 13.76 7.54 -11.83
CA ILE A 268 14.51 7.84 -10.60
C ILE A 268 15.74 6.92 -10.46
N TRP A 269 15.55 5.61 -10.70
CA TRP A 269 16.57 4.57 -10.58
C TRP A 269 16.74 3.82 -11.92
N PRO A 270 17.44 4.40 -12.90
CA PRO A 270 17.54 3.83 -14.25
C PRO A 270 18.15 2.44 -14.28
N ASP A 271 19.12 2.17 -13.38
CA ASP A 271 19.86 0.92 -13.33
C ASP A 271 19.30 -0.10 -12.30
N ALA A 272 18.35 0.32 -11.45
CA ALA A 272 17.78 -0.56 -10.44
C ALA A 272 16.96 -1.70 -11.08
N PRO A 273 16.95 -2.92 -10.50
CA PRO A 273 16.24 -4.05 -11.07
C PRO A 273 14.71 -3.84 -11.06
N VAL A 274 14.08 -4.31 -12.13
CA VAL A 274 12.63 -4.51 -12.23
C VAL A 274 12.36 -5.98 -12.48
N ILE A 275 11.58 -6.59 -11.61
CA ILE A 275 11.16 -7.98 -11.72
C ILE A 275 9.71 -7.99 -12.21
N GLU A 276 9.52 -8.32 -13.47
CA GLU A 276 8.20 -8.45 -14.07
C GLU A 276 7.59 -9.81 -13.75
N VAL A 277 6.33 -9.85 -13.30
CA VAL A 277 5.59 -11.06 -12.97
C VAL A 277 4.38 -11.17 -13.92
N PRO A 278 4.50 -11.87 -15.05
CA PRO A 278 3.52 -11.82 -16.13
C PRO A 278 2.12 -12.33 -15.76
N GLY A 279 2.03 -13.25 -14.79
CA GLY A 279 0.78 -13.87 -14.36
C GLY A 279 0.11 -13.22 -13.15
N ALA A 280 0.66 -12.12 -12.64
CA ALA A 280 0.13 -11.41 -11.48
C ALA A 280 -0.49 -10.07 -11.90
N GLY A 281 -1.53 -9.67 -11.18
CA GLY A 281 -2.18 -8.37 -11.32
C GLY A 281 -1.80 -7.41 -10.21
N HIS A 282 -2.74 -6.53 -9.86
CA HIS A 282 -2.56 -5.47 -8.87
C HIS A 282 -2.22 -5.99 -7.47
N TYR A 283 -2.81 -7.11 -7.07
CA TYR A 283 -2.58 -7.72 -5.74
C TYR A 283 -1.51 -8.82 -5.84
N ILE A 284 -0.32 -8.43 -6.25
CA ILE A 284 0.81 -9.34 -6.50
C ILE A 284 1.16 -10.21 -5.29
N GLN A 285 0.90 -9.71 -4.06
CA GLN A 285 1.10 -10.47 -2.81
C GLN A 285 0.15 -11.67 -2.69
N GLU A 286 -1.02 -11.61 -3.33
CA GLU A 286 -1.97 -12.71 -3.40
C GLU A 286 -1.73 -13.58 -4.61
N ASP A 287 -1.42 -12.96 -5.74
CA ASP A 287 -1.27 -13.66 -7.01
C ASP A 287 0.03 -14.48 -7.09
N ALA A 288 1.15 -13.96 -6.57
CA ALA A 288 2.46 -14.57 -6.76
C ALA A 288 3.39 -14.48 -5.53
N PRO A 289 2.94 -14.77 -4.29
CA PRO A 289 3.80 -14.69 -3.10
C PRO A 289 5.02 -15.60 -3.20
N GLU A 290 4.92 -16.74 -3.87
CA GLU A 290 6.01 -17.69 -4.12
C GLU A 290 7.14 -17.14 -4.99
N VAL A 291 6.88 -16.08 -5.75
CA VAL A 291 7.88 -15.33 -6.52
C VAL A 291 8.38 -14.15 -5.71
N VAL A 292 7.45 -13.38 -5.16
CA VAL A 292 7.75 -12.09 -4.53
C VAL A 292 8.53 -12.25 -3.23
N VAL A 293 8.17 -13.21 -2.38
CA VAL A 293 8.85 -13.40 -1.07
C VAL A 293 10.33 -13.75 -1.26
N PRO A 294 10.72 -14.74 -2.08
CA PRO A 294 12.15 -15.02 -2.32
C PRO A 294 12.93 -13.86 -2.94
N VAL A 295 12.31 -13.12 -3.87
CA VAL A 295 12.94 -11.94 -4.48
C VAL A 295 13.20 -10.87 -3.42
N LEU A 296 12.23 -10.60 -2.56
CA LEU A 296 12.37 -9.63 -1.47
C LEU A 296 13.44 -10.07 -0.46
N GLN A 297 13.43 -11.35 -0.05
CA GLN A 297 14.48 -11.89 0.84
C GLN A 297 15.87 -11.78 0.20
N GLY A 298 16.01 -12.07 -1.09
CA GLY A 298 17.26 -11.92 -1.84
C GLY A 298 17.74 -10.47 -1.87
N PHE A 299 16.84 -9.52 -2.14
CA PHE A 299 17.16 -8.08 -2.13
C PHE A 299 17.63 -7.63 -0.74
N LEU A 300 16.88 -7.97 0.31
CA LEU A 300 17.23 -7.61 1.68
C LEU A 300 18.58 -8.24 2.11
N GLY A 301 18.82 -9.49 1.75
CA GLY A 301 20.06 -10.20 2.05
C GLY A 301 21.30 -9.61 1.36
N MET A 302 21.17 -8.97 0.20
CA MET A 302 22.26 -8.26 -0.47
C MET A 302 22.64 -6.93 0.22
N LEU A 303 21.75 -6.39 1.04
CA LEU A 303 21.96 -5.10 1.71
C LEU A 303 22.57 -5.25 3.11
N GLY A 304 22.71 -6.46 3.62
CA GLY A 304 23.37 -6.79 4.89
C GLY A 304 22.46 -6.69 6.10
#